data_43d8526f3574324780f2abdace5074cd
#
_entry.id   43d8526f3574324780f2abdace5074cd
#
_cell.length_a   1.000
_cell.length_b   1.000
_cell.length_c   1.000
_cell.angle_alpha   90.00
_cell.angle_beta   90.00
_cell.angle_gamma   90.00
#
_symmetry.space_group_name_H-M   'P 1'
#
loop_
_entity.id
_entity.type
_entity.pdbx_description
1 polymer ?
#
loop_
_entity_poly.entity_id
_entity_poly.type
_entity_poly.pdbx_seq_one_letter_code
_entity_poly.pdbx_strand_id
1 'polypeptide(L)'
;VERGEYDAEDFCQRMDYELFPLLDGTLVSGPGGYTSQSIREAWRRRVKQKLPWGQTAGQADTTEAIERTLAIAVRYALDPASLATAVAGNAALTQADDLVLSLTVAYCAVLGQLVQGHPLDAKISGRLMKLVKTGELPFHAVTRENLQPPRPGDPDPPRAGRFASPDALLSPAYMAAAA
;
A
#
# COMPACT_ATOMS: atom_id res chain seq x y z
N VAL A 1 9.31 14.50 -5.59
CA VAL A 1 10.46 14.93 -4.78
C VAL A 1 10.74 16.41 -4.99
N GLU A 2 10.55 16.93 -6.20
CA GLU A 2 10.82 18.34 -6.52
C GLU A 2 9.90 19.31 -5.77
N ARG A 3 8.67 18.91 -5.46
CA ARG A 3 7.68 19.75 -4.76
C ARG A 3 7.67 19.57 -3.24
N GLY A 4 8.48 18.68 -2.70
CA GLY A 4 8.58 18.46 -1.25
C GLY A 4 7.38 17.75 -0.60
N GLU A 5 6.33 17.43 -1.36
CA GLU A 5 5.14 16.70 -0.89
C GLU A 5 4.67 15.68 -1.95
N TYR A 6 3.85 14.73 -1.54
CA TYR A 6 3.17 13.82 -2.46
C TYR A 6 1.97 14.52 -3.07
N ASP A 7 1.96 14.58 -4.39
CA ASP A 7 0.86 15.11 -5.20
C ASP A 7 0.28 13.97 -6.05
N ALA A 8 -0.94 13.56 -5.75
CA ALA A 8 -1.61 12.47 -6.44
C ALA A 8 -1.91 12.80 -7.92
N GLU A 9 -2.21 14.07 -8.22
CA GLU A 9 -2.49 14.49 -9.58
C GLU A 9 -1.22 14.47 -10.44
N ASP A 10 -0.10 15.03 -9.94
CA ASP A 10 1.20 14.95 -10.60
C ASP A 10 1.62 13.48 -10.82
N PHE A 11 1.40 12.63 -9.83
CA PHE A 11 1.68 11.19 -9.96
C PHE A 11 0.84 10.56 -11.08
N CYS A 12 -0.47 10.81 -11.13
CA CYS A 12 -1.36 10.33 -12.18
C CYS A 12 -0.95 10.83 -13.57
N GLN A 13 -0.56 12.11 -13.70
CA GLN A 13 -0.06 12.67 -14.94
C GLN A 13 1.22 11.97 -15.40
N ARG A 14 2.17 11.71 -14.50
CA ARG A 14 3.38 10.95 -14.84
C ARG A 14 3.08 9.51 -15.26
N MET A 15 2.12 8.86 -14.61
CA MET A 15 1.66 7.54 -15.05
C MET A 15 1.10 7.59 -16.48
N ASP A 16 0.27 8.59 -16.79
CA ASP A 16 -0.34 8.74 -18.12
C ASP A 16 0.68 9.08 -19.21
N TYR A 17 1.68 9.92 -18.93
CA TYR A 17 2.60 10.45 -19.95
C TYR A 17 3.96 9.75 -20.00
N GLU A 18 4.44 9.20 -18.89
CA GLU A 18 5.78 8.62 -18.82
C GLU A 18 5.75 7.08 -18.78
N LEU A 19 4.86 6.48 -17.97
CA LEU A 19 4.84 5.03 -17.78
C LEU A 19 3.90 4.31 -18.76
N PHE A 20 2.66 4.75 -18.85
CA PHE A 20 1.65 4.05 -19.64
C PHE A 20 1.93 3.96 -21.13
N PRO A 21 2.57 4.95 -21.79
CA PRO A 21 3.01 4.81 -23.17
C PRO A 21 4.02 3.68 -23.38
N LEU A 22 4.84 3.37 -22.36
CA LEU A 22 5.82 2.27 -22.43
C LEU A 22 5.17 0.89 -22.31
N LEU A 23 3.92 0.81 -21.84
CA LEU A 23 3.16 -0.43 -21.69
C LEU A 23 2.30 -0.76 -22.91
N ASP A 24 2.20 0.11 -23.92
CA ASP A 24 1.28 -0.02 -25.05
C ASP A 24 1.74 -1.07 -26.06
N GLY A 25 1.55 -2.34 -25.69
CA GLY A 25 1.51 -3.48 -26.61
C GLY A 25 2.84 -3.95 -27.19
N THR A 26 3.91 -3.24 -27.01
CA THR A 26 5.25 -3.72 -27.30
C THR A 26 5.77 -4.48 -26.08
N LEU A 27 6.12 -5.75 -26.28
CA LEU A 27 6.98 -6.47 -25.34
C LEU A 27 8.25 -5.63 -25.16
N VAL A 28 8.32 -4.92 -24.06
CA VAL A 28 9.56 -4.24 -23.67
C VAL A 28 10.55 -5.34 -23.32
N SER A 29 11.40 -5.66 -24.28
CA SER A 29 12.53 -6.56 -24.08
C SER A 29 13.58 -5.82 -23.27
N GLY A 30 13.53 -5.95 -21.95
CA GLY A 30 14.50 -5.30 -21.07
C GLY A 30 14.05 -5.28 -19.61
N PRO A 31 14.87 -4.76 -18.69
CA PRO A 31 14.54 -4.69 -17.26
C PRO A 31 13.26 -3.93 -16.93
N GLY A 32 12.82 -3.01 -17.81
CA GLY A 32 11.55 -2.28 -17.68
C GLY A 32 10.32 -3.03 -18.19
N GLY A 33 10.48 -4.23 -18.77
CA GLY A 33 9.36 -5.03 -19.30
C GLY A 33 8.51 -5.71 -18.23
N TYR A 34 8.97 -5.71 -17.00
CA TYR A 34 8.26 -6.33 -15.89
C TYR A 34 7.42 -5.29 -15.16
N THR A 35 6.16 -5.20 -15.54
CA THR A 35 5.20 -4.40 -14.76
C THR A 35 4.32 -5.29 -13.92
N SER A 36 4.02 -4.80 -12.73
CA SER A 36 3.15 -5.47 -11.79
C SER A 36 1.75 -5.72 -12.35
N GLN A 37 1.04 -6.71 -11.83
CA GLN A 37 -0.33 -7.00 -12.23
C GLN A 37 -1.24 -5.80 -11.98
N SER A 38 -1.10 -5.14 -10.82
CA SER A 38 -1.91 -3.97 -10.46
C SER A 38 -1.71 -2.80 -11.43
N ILE A 39 -0.49 -2.56 -11.87
CA ILE A 39 -0.19 -1.52 -12.89
C ILE A 39 -0.79 -1.88 -14.24
N ARG A 40 -0.70 -3.15 -14.69
CA ARG A 40 -1.30 -3.59 -15.96
C ARG A 40 -2.81 -3.50 -15.95
N GLU A 41 -3.46 -3.80 -14.83
CA GLU A 41 -4.91 -3.64 -14.67
C GLU A 41 -5.31 -2.16 -14.72
N ALA A 42 -4.60 -1.30 -14.00
CA ALA A 42 -4.83 0.13 -14.02
C ALA A 42 -4.62 0.71 -15.44
N TRP A 43 -3.55 0.32 -16.13
CA TRP A 43 -3.31 0.70 -17.52
C TRP A 43 -4.47 0.28 -18.44
N ARG A 44 -4.93 -0.99 -18.36
CA ARG A 44 -6.04 -1.47 -19.18
C ARG A 44 -7.30 -0.64 -18.96
N ARG A 45 -7.63 -0.33 -17.72
CA ARG A 45 -8.80 0.49 -17.37
C ARG A 45 -8.62 1.92 -17.83
N ARG A 46 -7.47 2.53 -17.58
CA ARG A 46 -7.18 3.91 -17.95
C ARG A 46 -7.06 4.10 -19.46
N VAL A 47 -6.23 3.29 -20.13
CA VAL A 47 -5.87 3.50 -21.54
C VAL A 47 -6.88 2.85 -22.49
N LYS A 48 -7.27 1.58 -22.24
CA LYS A 48 -8.18 0.86 -23.16
C LYS A 48 -9.65 1.16 -22.88
N GLN A 49 -10.04 1.25 -21.59
CA GLN A 49 -11.44 1.51 -21.22
C GLN A 49 -11.75 2.99 -21.01
N LYS A 50 -10.73 3.86 -21.02
CA LYS A 50 -10.85 5.32 -20.86
C LYS A 50 -11.49 5.74 -19.52
N LEU A 51 -11.33 4.94 -18.48
CA LEU A 51 -11.84 5.28 -17.16
C LEU A 51 -11.03 6.41 -16.53
N PRO A 52 -11.65 7.30 -15.75
CA PRO A 52 -10.94 8.33 -15.00
C PRO A 52 -10.10 7.69 -13.87
N TRP A 53 -9.04 8.35 -13.45
CA TRP A 53 -8.34 8.00 -12.23
C TRP A 53 -9.34 7.96 -11.05
N GLY A 54 -9.16 7.04 -10.13
CA GLY A 54 -10.16 6.72 -9.10
C GLY A 54 -11.11 5.59 -9.47
N GLN A 55 -11.20 5.20 -10.76
CA GLN A 55 -11.90 4.01 -11.24
C GLN A 55 -10.95 3.01 -11.91
N THR A 56 -9.65 3.29 -11.85
CA THR A 56 -8.61 2.48 -12.50
C THR A 56 -8.11 1.33 -11.65
N ALA A 57 -8.36 1.36 -10.34
CA ALA A 57 -7.90 0.35 -9.40
C ALA A 57 -8.45 -1.05 -9.74
N GLY A 58 -7.55 -2.03 -9.83
CA GLY A 58 -7.88 -3.44 -10.04
C GLY A 58 -8.10 -4.21 -8.75
N GLN A 59 -8.42 -5.50 -8.88
CA GLN A 59 -8.65 -6.43 -7.75
C GLN A 59 -7.43 -7.33 -7.52
N ALA A 60 -6.24 -6.91 -7.95
CA ALA A 60 -5.03 -7.67 -7.69
C ALA A 60 -4.77 -7.75 -6.18
N ASP A 61 -4.55 -8.96 -5.68
CA ASP A 61 -4.27 -9.24 -4.28
C ASP A 61 -2.75 -9.28 -3.97
N THR A 62 -1.98 -8.52 -4.75
CA THR A 62 -0.54 -8.45 -4.68
C THR A 62 -0.06 -7.25 -3.86
N THR A 63 1.12 -7.36 -3.26
CA THR A 63 1.73 -6.32 -2.43
C THR A 63 2.52 -5.27 -3.22
N GLU A 64 2.39 -5.25 -4.54
CA GLU A 64 3.18 -4.41 -5.46
C GLU A 64 3.07 -2.90 -5.18
N ALA A 65 1.96 -2.44 -4.58
CA ALA A 65 1.81 -1.04 -4.19
C ALA A 65 2.84 -0.61 -3.14
N ILE A 66 3.34 -1.53 -2.33
CA ILE A 66 4.37 -1.26 -1.32
C ILE A 66 5.62 -0.69 -1.98
N GLU A 67 6.09 -1.29 -3.07
CA GLU A 67 7.33 -0.90 -3.74
C GLU A 67 7.35 0.58 -4.12
N ARG A 68 6.26 1.08 -4.70
CA ARG A 68 6.20 2.48 -5.13
C ARG A 68 5.90 3.45 -3.98
N THR A 69 5.35 2.98 -2.87
CA THR A 69 5.02 3.81 -1.70
C THR A 69 6.18 3.96 -0.71
N LEU A 70 7.29 3.23 -0.88
CA LEU A 70 8.46 3.33 0.00
C LEU A 70 9.01 4.76 0.10
N ALA A 71 9.11 5.47 -1.03
CA ALA A 71 9.57 6.86 -1.04
C ALA A 71 8.63 7.80 -0.28
N ILE A 72 7.32 7.54 -0.35
CA ILE A 72 6.29 8.28 0.41
C ILE A 72 6.47 8.00 1.91
N ALA A 73 6.66 6.74 2.29
CA ALA A 73 6.87 6.36 3.69
C ALA A 73 8.10 7.04 4.30
N VAL A 74 9.21 7.09 3.56
CA VAL A 74 10.42 7.79 4.01
C VAL A 74 10.18 9.30 4.11
N ARG A 75 9.50 9.89 3.13
CA ARG A 75 9.20 11.34 3.10
C ARG A 75 8.36 11.79 4.29
N TYR A 76 7.38 11.00 4.67
CA TYR A 76 6.45 11.33 5.76
C TYR A 76 6.73 10.53 7.05
N ALA A 77 7.92 9.99 7.22
CA ALA A 77 8.26 9.16 8.38
C ALA A 77 7.98 9.84 9.74
N LEU A 78 8.10 11.17 9.81
CA LEU A 78 7.86 11.97 11.02
C LEU A 78 6.41 12.44 11.17
N ASP A 79 5.57 12.18 10.19
CA ASP A 79 4.15 12.56 10.18
C ASP A 79 3.28 11.34 9.83
N PRO A 80 2.88 10.54 10.81
CA PRO A 80 2.12 9.31 10.58
C PRO A 80 0.78 9.53 9.87
N ALA A 81 0.12 10.67 10.09
CA ALA A 81 -1.15 10.97 9.46
C ALA A 81 -1.00 11.22 7.96
N SER A 82 -0.04 12.08 7.58
CA SER A 82 0.29 12.33 6.18
C SER A 82 0.84 11.08 5.50
N LEU A 83 1.67 10.28 6.20
CA LEU A 83 2.14 8.99 5.70
C LEU A 83 0.97 8.09 5.32
N ALA A 84 0.06 7.84 6.25
CA ALA A 84 -1.07 6.93 6.00
C ALA A 84 -1.97 7.43 4.86
N THR A 85 -2.26 8.73 4.83
CA THR A 85 -3.11 9.33 3.81
C THR A 85 -2.47 9.26 2.42
N ALA A 86 -1.20 9.63 2.30
CA ALA A 86 -0.48 9.63 1.03
C ALA A 86 -0.25 8.20 0.50
N VAL A 87 0.11 7.26 1.38
CA VAL A 87 0.30 5.85 1.02
C VAL A 87 -1.01 5.23 0.57
N ALA A 88 -2.10 5.38 1.33
CA ALA A 88 -3.41 4.84 0.96
C ALA A 88 -3.90 5.45 -0.36
N GLY A 89 -3.77 6.76 -0.53
CA GLY A 89 -4.17 7.46 -1.76
C GLY A 89 -3.37 6.99 -2.98
N ASN A 90 -2.06 6.79 -2.84
CA ASN A 90 -1.24 6.25 -3.93
C ASN A 90 -1.61 4.79 -4.27
N ALA A 91 -1.73 3.94 -3.26
CA ALA A 91 -2.07 2.54 -3.46
C ALA A 91 -3.45 2.38 -4.13
N ALA A 92 -4.43 3.17 -3.73
CA ALA A 92 -5.80 3.15 -4.25
C ALA A 92 -5.90 3.50 -5.75
N LEU A 93 -4.89 4.10 -6.34
CA LEU A 93 -4.87 4.37 -7.79
C LEU A 93 -4.84 3.09 -8.64
N THR A 94 -4.28 2.01 -8.10
CA THR A 94 -4.11 0.76 -8.85
C THR A 94 -4.71 -0.47 -8.16
N GLN A 95 -5.03 -0.38 -6.87
CA GLN A 95 -5.56 -1.50 -6.09
C GLN A 95 -6.83 -1.08 -5.35
N ALA A 96 -7.92 -1.84 -5.55
CA ALA A 96 -9.22 -1.61 -4.93
C ALA A 96 -9.48 -2.52 -3.72
N ASP A 97 -8.57 -3.45 -3.43
CA ASP A 97 -8.70 -4.33 -2.28
C ASP A 97 -8.32 -3.58 -1.00
N ASP A 98 -9.31 -3.35 -0.14
CA ASP A 98 -9.14 -2.60 1.12
C ASP A 98 -8.11 -3.21 2.06
N LEU A 99 -7.95 -4.52 1.98
CA LEU A 99 -6.97 -5.21 2.78
C LEU A 99 -5.55 -4.92 2.29
N VAL A 100 -5.32 -4.99 0.98
CA VAL A 100 -4.03 -4.65 0.38
C VAL A 100 -3.68 -3.20 0.68
N LEU A 101 -4.66 -2.29 0.63
CA LEU A 101 -4.47 -0.89 1.03
C LEU A 101 -4.01 -0.78 2.48
N SER A 102 -4.70 -1.48 3.38
CA SER A 102 -4.39 -1.45 4.82
C SER A 102 -3.03 -2.05 5.13
N LEU A 103 -2.68 -3.15 4.47
CA LEU A 103 -1.35 -3.77 4.58
C LEU A 103 -0.26 -2.83 4.10
N THR A 104 -0.48 -2.16 2.98
CA THR A 104 0.47 -1.20 2.42
C THR A 104 0.70 -0.05 3.41
N VAL A 105 -0.35 0.49 4.02
CA VAL A 105 -0.23 1.51 5.07
C VAL A 105 0.50 0.98 6.30
N ALA A 106 0.16 -0.22 6.77
CA ALA A 106 0.81 -0.84 7.93
C ALA A 106 2.31 -1.04 7.69
N TYR A 107 2.68 -1.57 6.54
CA TYR A 107 4.08 -1.75 6.15
C TYR A 107 4.83 -0.41 6.13
N CYS A 108 4.27 0.59 5.48
CA CYS A 108 4.88 1.92 5.40
C CYS A 108 4.98 2.59 6.77
N ALA A 109 4.03 2.35 7.68
CA ALA A 109 4.09 2.85 9.04
C ALA A 109 5.23 2.19 9.84
N VAL A 110 5.46 0.88 9.67
CA VAL A 110 6.64 0.18 10.23
C VAL A 110 7.91 0.80 9.67
N LEU A 111 8.01 0.99 8.36
CA LEU A 111 9.17 1.62 7.74
C LEU A 111 9.41 3.04 8.28
N GLY A 112 8.36 3.83 8.47
CA GLY A 112 8.44 5.15 9.08
C GLY A 112 9.07 5.10 10.48
N GLN A 113 8.71 4.11 11.30
CA GLN A 113 9.32 3.91 12.62
C GLN A 113 10.81 3.54 12.52
N LEU A 114 11.18 2.71 11.54
CA LEU A 114 12.59 2.36 11.31
C LEU A 114 13.41 3.57 10.86
N VAL A 115 12.86 4.40 10.00
CA VAL A 115 13.50 5.66 9.55
C VAL A 115 13.73 6.62 10.74
N GLN A 116 12.84 6.61 11.72
CA GLN A 116 13.00 7.36 12.97
C GLN A 116 14.05 6.76 13.91
N GLY A 117 14.68 5.63 13.55
CA GLY A 117 15.69 4.95 14.37
C GLY A 117 15.09 3.98 15.40
N HIS A 118 13.80 3.68 15.36
CA HIS A 118 13.23 2.65 16.23
C HIS A 118 13.63 1.27 15.73
N PRO A 119 14.00 0.34 16.62
CA PRO A 119 14.35 -1.02 16.20
C PRO A 119 13.13 -1.82 15.72
N LEU A 120 13.36 -2.74 14.80
CA LEU A 120 12.37 -3.76 14.42
C LEU A 120 12.33 -4.84 15.52
N ASP A 121 11.54 -4.59 16.53
CA ASP A 121 11.39 -5.46 17.71
C ASP A 121 9.91 -5.72 18.00
N ALA A 122 9.64 -6.59 18.98
CA ALA A 122 8.27 -6.92 19.39
C ALA A 122 7.46 -5.71 19.91
N LYS A 123 8.11 -4.57 20.20
CA LYS A 123 7.43 -3.36 20.69
C LYS A 123 6.94 -2.45 19.56
N ILE A 124 7.38 -2.69 18.31
CA ILE A 124 7.01 -1.81 17.19
C ILE A 124 5.49 -1.78 17.00
N SER A 125 4.84 -2.93 17.08
CA SER A 125 3.37 -3.01 16.99
C SER A 125 2.68 -2.20 18.07
N GLY A 126 3.18 -2.26 19.31
CA GLY A 126 2.64 -1.48 20.43
C GLY A 126 2.79 0.02 20.23
N ARG A 127 3.93 0.47 19.67
CA ARG A 127 4.14 1.89 19.32
C ARG A 127 3.14 2.34 18.26
N LEU A 128 2.99 1.58 17.18
CA LEU A 128 2.06 1.90 16.10
C LEU A 128 0.61 1.86 16.57
N MET A 129 0.24 0.89 17.42
CA MET A 129 -1.09 0.82 18.01
C MET A 129 -1.41 2.01 18.91
N LYS A 130 -0.40 2.58 19.58
CA LYS A 130 -0.60 3.83 20.31
C LYS A 130 -0.98 4.95 19.37
N LEU A 131 -0.26 5.11 18.23
CA LEU A 131 -0.57 6.13 17.22
C LEU A 131 -1.97 5.93 16.61
N VAL A 132 -2.40 4.68 16.40
CA VAL A 132 -3.76 4.38 15.94
C VAL A 132 -4.80 4.80 16.98
N LYS A 133 -4.57 4.50 18.28
CA LYS A 133 -5.49 4.84 19.36
C LYS A 133 -5.60 6.34 19.60
N THR A 134 -4.50 7.09 19.43
CA THR A 134 -4.49 8.56 19.54
C THR A 134 -5.02 9.26 18.29
N GLY A 135 -5.24 8.52 17.19
CA GLY A 135 -5.68 9.08 15.91
C GLY A 135 -4.56 9.70 15.07
N GLU A 136 -3.30 9.60 15.54
CA GLU A 136 -2.14 10.08 14.79
C GLU A 136 -1.81 9.21 13.58
N LEU A 137 -2.18 7.92 13.61
CA LEU A 137 -2.05 7.00 12.47
C LEU A 137 -3.46 6.54 12.08
N PRO A 138 -4.09 7.14 11.07
CA PRO A 138 -5.38 6.71 10.59
C PRO A 138 -5.27 5.38 9.86
N PHE A 139 -6.14 4.43 10.22
CA PHE A 139 -6.35 3.19 9.49
C PHE A 139 -7.64 3.25 8.70
N HIS A 140 -7.66 2.60 7.56
CA HIS A 140 -8.88 2.49 6.75
C HIS A 140 -9.99 1.81 7.56
N ALA A 141 -11.20 2.38 7.57
CA ALA A 141 -12.30 1.91 8.41
C ALA A 141 -12.67 0.45 8.12
N VAL A 142 -12.65 0.04 6.87
CA VAL A 142 -12.98 -1.33 6.42
C VAL A 142 -12.02 -2.37 7.01
N THR A 143 -10.77 -2.00 7.26
CA THR A 143 -9.76 -2.87 7.87
C THR A 143 -10.16 -3.30 9.28
N ARG A 144 -10.89 -2.46 10.01
CA ARG A 144 -11.29 -2.72 11.40
C ARG A 144 -12.49 -3.65 11.50
N GLU A 145 -13.39 -3.62 10.53
CA GLU A 145 -14.68 -4.31 10.58
C GLU A 145 -14.67 -5.69 9.94
N ASN A 146 -13.85 -5.89 8.93
CA ASN A 146 -13.88 -7.09 8.08
C ASN A 146 -12.76 -8.09 8.32
N LEU A 147 -11.81 -7.76 9.19
CA LEU A 147 -10.67 -8.62 9.46
C LEU A 147 -10.96 -9.56 10.61
N GLN A 148 -10.80 -10.85 10.38
CA GLN A 148 -10.94 -11.92 11.38
C GLN A 148 -9.57 -12.56 11.63
N PRO A 149 -9.18 -12.80 12.87
CA PRO A 149 -7.95 -13.55 13.13
C PRO A 149 -8.06 -14.94 12.54
N PRO A 150 -6.94 -15.53 12.07
CA PRO A 150 -6.93 -16.90 11.59
C PRO A 150 -7.36 -17.84 12.71
N ARG A 151 -8.19 -18.82 12.38
CA ARG A 151 -8.63 -19.84 13.34
C ARG A 151 -7.57 -20.95 13.40
N PRO A 152 -7.30 -21.48 14.59
CA PRO A 152 -6.47 -22.70 14.69
C PRO A 152 -7.04 -23.79 13.79
N GLY A 153 -6.21 -24.34 12.89
CA GLY A 153 -6.61 -25.40 11.96
C GLY A 153 -7.11 -24.92 10.60
N ASP A 154 -7.08 -23.62 10.29
CA ASP A 154 -7.30 -23.13 8.93
C ASP A 154 -6.24 -23.72 7.99
N PRO A 155 -6.62 -24.44 6.92
CA PRO A 155 -5.68 -25.13 6.04
C PRO A 155 -4.84 -24.20 5.17
N ASP A 156 -5.28 -22.97 4.98
CA ASP A 156 -4.57 -21.95 4.22
C ASP A 156 -3.86 -20.96 5.15
N PRO A 157 -2.68 -20.46 4.77
CA PRO A 157 -2.14 -19.30 5.44
C PRO A 157 -3.22 -18.21 5.44
N PRO A 158 -3.46 -17.57 6.57
CA PRO A 158 -4.55 -16.62 6.67
C PRO A 158 -4.32 -15.54 5.61
N ARG A 159 -5.23 -15.47 4.66
CA ARG A 159 -5.31 -14.29 3.82
C ARG A 159 -5.44 -13.11 4.76
N ALA A 160 -4.70 -12.10 4.49
CA ALA A 160 -4.67 -10.91 5.31
C ALA A 160 -6.08 -10.38 5.65
N GLY A 161 -7.10 -10.55 4.77
CA GLY A 161 -8.53 -10.23 4.99
C GLY A 161 -9.25 -10.91 6.15
N ARG A 162 -8.55 -11.74 6.92
CA ARG A 162 -9.14 -12.45 8.06
C ARG A 162 -8.74 -11.90 9.43
N PHE A 163 -7.99 -10.84 9.49
CA PHE A 163 -7.55 -10.26 10.76
C PHE A 163 -8.54 -9.23 11.29
N ALA A 164 -8.93 -9.38 12.55
CA ALA A 164 -9.98 -8.57 13.17
C ALA A 164 -9.48 -7.22 13.74
N SER A 165 -8.18 -6.95 13.74
CA SER A 165 -7.67 -5.75 14.39
C SER A 165 -6.40 -5.21 13.74
N PRO A 166 -6.15 -3.89 13.86
CA PRO A 166 -4.90 -3.28 13.45
C PRO A 166 -3.67 -3.90 14.13
N ASP A 167 -3.81 -4.46 15.34
CA ASP A 167 -2.74 -5.15 16.06
C ASP A 167 -2.15 -6.31 15.26
N ALA A 168 -3.03 -7.10 14.63
CA ALA A 168 -2.61 -8.24 13.80
C ALA A 168 -1.84 -7.76 12.57
N LEU A 169 -2.33 -6.72 11.89
CA LEU A 169 -1.70 -6.16 10.69
C LEU A 169 -0.35 -5.52 10.99
N LEU A 170 -0.21 -4.92 12.16
CA LEU A 170 1.02 -4.26 12.60
C LEU A 170 1.98 -5.21 13.33
N SER A 171 1.66 -6.50 13.43
CA SER A 171 2.56 -7.46 14.05
C SER A 171 3.80 -7.68 13.18
N PRO A 172 5.02 -7.73 13.77
CA PRO A 172 6.23 -8.02 12.99
C PRO A 172 6.18 -9.38 12.27
N ALA A 173 5.57 -10.38 12.89
CA ALA A 173 5.41 -11.71 12.28
C ALA A 173 4.51 -11.66 11.04
N TYR A 174 3.43 -10.89 11.10
CA TYR A 174 2.54 -10.72 9.96
C TYR A 174 3.22 -9.95 8.82
N MET A 175 3.92 -8.87 9.15
CA MET A 175 4.65 -8.08 8.16
C MET A 175 5.74 -8.90 7.47
N ALA A 176 6.45 -9.75 8.22
CA ALA A 176 7.45 -10.67 7.67
C ALA A 176 6.83 -11.76 6.77
N ALA A 177 5.60 -12.17 7.05
CA ALA A 177 4.90 -13.17 6.23
C ALA A 177 4.24 -12.55 4.97
N ALA A 178 4.00 -11.25 4.98
CA ALA A 178 3.42 -10.52 3.85
C ALA A 178 4.47 -9.98 2.86
N ALA A 179 5.74 -9.98 3.25
CA ALA A 179 6.86 -9.54 2.43
C ALA A 179 7.42 -10.68 1.57
#